data_cf18678050df19e5ccbfbedb4071b0ab
#
_entry.id   cf18678050df19e5ccbfbedb4071b0ab
#
_cell.length_a   1.000
_cell.length_b   1.000
_cell.length_c   1.000
_cell.angle_alpha   90.00
_cell.angle_beta   90.00
_cell.angle_gamma   90.00
#
_symmetry.space_group_name_H-M   'P 1'
#
loop_
_entity.id
_entity.type
_entity.pdbx_description
1 polymer ?
#
loop_
_entity_poly.entity_id
_entity_poly.type
_entity_poly.pdbx_seq_one_letter_code
_entity_poly.pdbx_strand_id
1 'polypeptide(L)'
;MDRKEVADLLSKKLNGDLKISYDHLAVLTNYSKRQLIRLSKSLNEKGIDSTLKHGNKGLAAHNRASNDEIDFIVNFKKLYPNITIAQFRDIYLEDIIFNPSRKEDLSKYNLKPRSISFFQRLYKEYKWTSPVKHRSHKRDSTLHLLREKSPRAGMLVQIDGTPFDWFGNGQRFTLHMAVDDATNDIFAGWFTKNECMYGYCKMMELLIKKKGIPLAIYSDKHTIFKSPEGNITSFGVMMDKLGIEMIFANTSQAKGLIERYNGTAQRRLPNDIIRFKIKDYDQLNIWFNTFT
;
A
#
# COMPACT_ATOMS: atom_id res chain seq x y z
N MET A 1 -4.58 -41.82 -1.48
CA MET A 1 -5.35 -42.51 -0.39
C MET A 1 -5.72 -41.50 0.67
N ASP A 2 -6.90 -41.63 1.22
CA ASP A 2 -7.36 -40.83 2.37
C ASP A 2 -6.60 -41.19 3.65
N ARG A 3 -6.50 -40.24 4.61
CA ARG A 3 -5.80 -40.43 5.89
C ARG A 3 -6.35 -41.58 6.72
N LYS A 4 -7.66 -41.88 6.60
CA LYS A 4 -8.33 -42.96 7.28
C LYS A 4 -7.88 -44.33 6.69
N GLU A 5 -7.86 -44.45 5.37
CA GLU A 5 -7.39 -45.64 4.68
C GLU A 5 -5.91 -45.95 5.00
N VAL A 6 -5.07 -44.89 5.08
CA VAL A 6 -3.67 -45.07 5.47
C VAL A 6 -3.54 -45.52 6.93
N ALA A 7 -4.40 -45.02 7.84
CA ALA A 7 -4.42 -45.45 9.23
C ALA A 7 -4.86 -46.93 9.36
N ASP A 8 -5.84 -47.37 8.58
CA ASP A 8 -6.30 -48.75 8.57
C ASP A 8 -5.21 -49.69 8.05
N LEU A 9 -4.48 -49.33 6.98
CA LEU A 9 -3.35 -50.11 6.49
C LEU A 9 -2.21 -50.18 7.54
N LEU A 10 -1.90 -49.10 8.20
CA LEU A 10 -0.91 -49.08 9.28
C LEU A 10 -1.34 -49.89 10.50
N SER A 11 -2.63 -49.91 10.83
CA SER A 11 -3.20 -50.74 11.89
C SER A 11 -3.05 -52.23 11.57
N LYS A 12 -3.39 -52.67 10.35
CA LYS A 12 -3.20 -54.02 9.89
C LYS A 12 -1.73 -54.45 9.91
N LYS A 13 -0.82 -53.53 9.54
CA LYS A 13 0.64 -53.79 9.64
C LYS A 13 1.08 -53.96 11.08
N LEU A 14 0.61 -53.14 12.03
CA LEU A 14 0.95 -53.22 13.43
C LEU A 14 0.42 -54.49 14.08
N ASN A 15 -0.75 -54.96 13.69
CA ASN A 15 -1.35 -56.19 14.17
C ASN A 15 -0.72 -57.45 13.57
N GLY A 16 0.15 -57.32 12.56
CA GLY A 16 0.79 -58.45 11.92
C GLY A 16 0.00 -59.03 10.72
N ASP A 17 -1.21 -58.48 10.45
CA ASP A 17 -2.08 -58.97 9.38
C ASP A 17 -1.58 -58.57 7.98
N LEU A 18 -0.67 -57.56 7.91
CA LEU A 18 -0.10 -57.08 6.66
C LEU A 18 1.44 -57.00 6.76
N LYS A 19 2.11 -57.91 6.04
CA LYS A 19 3.58 -57.93 5.94
C LYS A 19 4.07 -57.06 4.80
N ILE A 20 4.12 -55.74 4.98
CA ILE A 20 4.56 -54.80 3.97
C ILE A 20 5.62 -53.84 4.55
N SER A 21 6.64 -53.45 3.76
CA SER A 21 7.63 -52.47 4.21
C SER A 21 7.09 -51.04 4.20
N TYR A 22 7.68 -50.14 4.99
CA TYR A 22 7.30 -48.71 4.94
C TYR A 22 7.64 -48.04 3.61
N ASP A 23 8.62 -48.59 2.87
CA ASP A 23 8.98 -48.07 1.56
C ASP A 23 7.89 -48.42 0.52
N HIS A 24 7.35 -49.64 0.55
CA HIS A 24 6.21 -50.03 -0.30
C HIS A 24 4.94 -49.28 0.09
N LEU A 25 4.68 -49.05 1.39
CA LEU A 25 3.54 -48.24 1.84
C LEU A 25 3.67 -46.80 1.37
N ALA A 26 4.88 -46.24 1.32
CA ALA A 26 5.10 -44.89 0.83
C ALA A 26 4.72 -44.74 -0.65
N VAL A 27 5.03 -45.74 -1.46
CA VAL A 27 4.64 -45.79 -2.89
C VAL A 27 3.12 -45.90 -3.04
N LEU A 28 2.47 -46.77 -2.26
CA LEU A 28 1.03 -47.00 -2.34
C LEU A 28 0.20 -45.83 -1.86
N THR A 29 0.65 -45.16 -0.81
CA THR A 29 -0.16 -44.12 -0.11
C THR A 29 0.18 -42.70 -0.50
N ASN A 30 1.28 -42.50 -1.21
CA ASN A 30 1.85 -41.15 -1.52
C ASN A 30 2.25 -40.34 -0.26
N TYR A 31 2.51 -41.05 0.87
CA TYR A 31 3.05 -40.47 2.08
C TYR A 31 4.55 -40.77 2.18
N SER A 32 5.33 -39.85 2.74
CA SER A 32 6.75 -40.13 2.97
C SER A 32 6.91 -41.24 4.03
N LYS A 33 7.96 -42.05 3.91
CA LYS A 33 8.32 -43.09 4.90
C LYS A 33 8.34 -42.54 6.34
N ARG A 34 8.90 -41.33 6.52
CA ARG A 34 8.97 -40.64 7.83
C ARG A 34 7.59 -40.31 8.38
N GLN A 35 6.65 -39.90 7.53
CA GLN A 35 5.26 -39.63 7.93
C GLN A 35 4.55 -40.91 8.34
N LEU A 36 4.74 -42.02 7.60
CA LEU A 36 4.14 -43.30 7.91
C LEU A 36 4.66 -43.85 9.25
N ILE A 37 5.96 -43.80 9.52
CA ILE A 37 6.54 -44.22 10.79
C ILE A 37 5.96 -43.40 11.94
N ARG A 38 5.85 -42.07 11.78
CA ARG A 38 5.27 -41.17 12.80
C ARG A 38 3.77 -41.46 13.04
N LEU A 39 3.01 -41.73 11.99
CA LEU A 39 1.61 -42.12 12.11
C LEU A 39 1.46 -43.48 12.78
N SER A 40 2.29 -44.47 12.43
CA SER A 40 2.33 -45.79 13.04
C SER A 40 2.61 -45.71 14.56
N LYS A 41 3.59 -44.89 14.95
CA LYS A 41 3.88 -44.66 16.37
C LYS A 41 2.69 -44.03 17.09
N SER A 42 2.05 -43.02 16.48
CA SER A 42 0.87 -42.37 17.04
C SER A 42 -0.34 -43.30 17.16
N LEU A 43 -0.52 -44.21 16.17
CA LEU A 43 -1.57 -45.24 16.21
C LEU A 43 -1.36 -46.19 17.38
N ASN A 44 -0.13 -46.64 17.60
CA ASN A 44 0.21 -47.57 18.70
C ASN A 44 0.06 -46.93 20.09
N GLU A 45 0.38 -45.64 20.22
CA GLU A 45 0.30 -44.90 21.48
C GLU A 45 -1.08 -44.35 21.82
N LYS A 46 -1.83 -43.88 20.84
CA LYS A 46 -3.04 -43.05 21.03
C LYS A 46 -4.32 -43.61 20.39
N GLY A 47 -4.21 -44.71 19.64
CA GLY A 47 -5.30 -45.32 18.91
C GLY A 47 -5.70 -44.57 17.62
N ILE A 48 -6.64 -45.16 16.87
CA ILE A 48 -7.06 -44.68 15.55
C ILE A 48 -7.72 -43.30 15.61
N ASP A 49 -8.70 -43.15 16.49
CA ASP A 49 -9.50 -41.92 16.56
C ASP A 49 -8.71 -40.67 16.91
N SER A 50 -7.77 -40.82 17.84
CA SER A 50 -6.88 -39.68 18.24
C SER A 50 -5.84 -39.36 17.19
N THR A 51 -5.37 -40.37 16.43
CA THR A 51 -4.39 -40.19 15.33
C THR A 51 -5.01 -39.57 14.10
N LEU A 52 -6.30 -39.82 13.83
CA LEU A 52 -7.06 -39.21 12.75
C LEU A 52 -7.40 -37.74 13.03
N LYS A 53 -7.56 -37.38 14.29
CA LYS A 53 -7.80 -35.97 14.68
C LYS A 53 -6.50 -35.17 14.54
N HIS A 54 -6.53 -34.08 13.80
CA HIS A 54 -5.41 -33.14 13.77
C HIS A 54 -5.24 -32.52 15.15
N GLY A 55 -4.03 -32.56 15.74
CA GLY A 55 -3.78 -32.10 17.11
C GLY A 55 -4.19 -30.64 17.39
N ASN A 56 -4.24 -29.81 16.35
CA ASN A 56 -4.68 -28.41 16.45
C ASN A 56 -6.16 -28.21 16.06
N LYS A 57 -6.94 -29.28 15.79
CA LYS A 57 -8.35 -29.15 15.43
C LYS A 57 -9.14 -28.69 16.67
N GLY A 58 -9.75 -27.49 16.58
CA GLY A 58 -10.51 -26.88 17.66
C GLY A 58 -9.70 -25.99 18.60
N LEU A 59 -8.37 -25.96 18.49
CA LEU A 59 -7.55 -25.01 19.22
C LEU A 59 -7.50 -23.68 18.50
N ALA A 60 -7.75 -22.60 19.23
CA ALA A 60 -7.51 -21.27 18.70
C ALA A 60 -6.01 -21.05 18.44
N ALA A 61 -5.67 -20.46 17.29
CA ALA A 61 -4.28 -20.09 17.04
C ALA A 61 -3.78 -19.12 18.13
N HIS A 62 -2.56 -19.31 18.63
CA HIS A 62 -2.00 -18.51 19.72
C HIS A 62 -1.98 -17.00 19.43
N ASN A 63 -1.95 -16.61 18.15
CA ASN A 63 -2.00 -15.22 17.69
C ASN A 63 -3.39 -14.77 17.25
N ARG A 64 -4.45 -15.53 17.61
CA ARG A 64 -5.85 -15.11 17.34
C ARG A 64 -6.09 -13.78 18.06
N ALA A 65 -6.73 -12.84 17.36
CA ALA A 65 -7.18 -11.60 17.96
C ALA A 65 -8.31 -11.87 18.99
N SER A 66 -8.27 -11.16 20.10
CA SER A 66 -9.40 -11.15 21.05
C SER A 66 -10.56 -10.34 20.47
N ASN A 67 -11.75 -10.53 21.02
CA ASN A 67 -12.91 -9.73 20.63
C ASN A 67 -12.69 -8.25 20.97
N ASP A 68 -12.12 -7.96 22.13
CA ASP A 68 -11.82 -6.59 22.57
C ASP A 68 -10.84 -5.88 21.61
N GLU A 69 -9.82 -6.60 21.11
CA GLU A 69 -8.90 -6.08 20.09
C GLU A 69 -9.63 -5.78 18.78
N ILE A 70 -10.50 -6.69 18.35
CA ILE A 70 -11.29 -6.51 17.12
C ILE A 70 -12.23 -5.31 17.27
N ASP A 71 -12.95 -5.20 18.38
CA ASP A 71 -13.88 -4.10 18.65
C ASP A 71 -13.15 -2.75 18.70
N PHE A 72 -11.96 -2.71 19.31
CA PHE A 72 -11.10 -1.53 19.27
C PHE A 72 -10.76 -1.13 17.83
N ILE A 73 -10.29 -2.08 17.02
CA ILE A 73 -9.91 -1.83 15.63
C ILE A 73 -11.12 -1.38 14.79
N VAL A 74 -12.28 -1.98 15.01
CA VAL A 74 -13.53 -1.59 14.34
C VAL A 74 -13.92 -0.15 14.68
N ASN A 75 -13.83 0.24 15.94
CA ASN A 75 -14.09 1.61 16.35
C ASN A 75 -13.05 2.59 15.82
N PHE A 76 -11.78 2.21 15.84
CA PHE A 76 -10.69 3.00 15.26
C PHE A 76 -10.87 3.22 13.73
N LYS A 77 -11.37 2.19 13.02
CA LYS A 77 -11.68 2.29 11.58
C LYS A 77 -12.75 3.33 11.25
N LYS A 78 -13.72 3.57 12.16
CA LYS A 78 -14.78 4.58 11.96
C LYS A 78 -14.23 6.00 11.78
N LEU A 79 -13.05 6.30 12.34
CA LEU A 79 -12.38 7.59 12.17
C LEU A 79 -11.90 7.81 10.72
N TYR A 80 -11.69 6.73 9.98
CA TYR A 80 -11.11 6.74 8.62
C TYR A 80 -12.01 5.98 7.64
N PRO A 81 -13.16 6.54 7.22
CA PRO A 81 -14.12 5.82 6.38
C PRO A 81 -13.52 5.35 5.05
N ASN A 82 -12.72 6.18 4.39
CA ASN A 82 -12.16 5.94 3.07
C ASN A 82 -10.63 5.70 3.11
N ILE A 83 -10.19 4.74 3.91
CA ILE A 83 -8.76 4.43 4.05
C ILE A 83 -8.38 3.14 3.32
N THR A 84 -7.20 3.12 2.71
CA THR A 84 -6.63 1.89 2.15
C THR A 84 -6.17 0.94 3.25
N ILE A 85 -6.20 -0.37 2.97
CA ILE A 85 -5.79 -1.39 3.94
C ILE A 85 -4.34 -1.16 4.43
N ALA A 86 -3.44 -0.80 3.50
CA ALA A 86 -2.04 -0.54 3.83
C ALA A 86 -1.90 0.68 4.76
N GLN A 87 -2.50 1.82 4.40
CA GLN A 87 -2.44 3.03 5.22
C GLN A 87 -3.11 2.81 6.60
N PHE A 88 -4.23 2.07 6.66
CA PHE A 88 -4.90 1.79 7.94
C PHE A 88 -4.00 0.97 8.87
N ARG A 89 -3.30 -0.06 8.32
CA ARG A 89 -2.31 -0.81 9.08
C ARG A 89 -1.18 0.09 9.58
N ASP A 90 -0.65 0.95 8.72
CA ASP A 90 0.47 1.83 9.06
C ASP A 90 0.07 2.79 10.19
N ILE A 91 -1.10 3.45 10.10
CA ILE A 91 -1.63 4.33 11.14
C ILE A 91 -1.89 3.53 12.43
N TYR A 92 -2.45 2.32 12.36
CA TYR A 92 -2.63 1.48 13.54
C TYR A 92 -1.31 1.16 14.23
N LEU A 93 -0.27 0.82 13.47
CA LEU A 93 1.04 0.55 14.04
C LEU A 93 1.67 1.80 14.67
N GLU A 94 1.64 2.92 13.98
CA GLU A 94 2.30 4.14 14.42
C GLU A 94 1.56 4.82 15.59
N ASP A 95 0.24 4.98 15.48
CA ASP A 95 -0.55 5.77 16.43
C ASP A 95 -1.01 4.96 17.65
N ILE A 96 -1.08 3.63 17.53
CA ILE A 96 -1.58 2.77 18.60
C ILE A 96 -0.47 1.90 19.15
N ILE A 97 0.15 1.05 18.33
CA ILE A 97 1.09 0.04 18.81
C ILE A 97 2.42 0.64 19.28
N PHE A 98 3.00 1.54 18.48
CA PHE A 98 4.31 2.14 18.77
C PHE A 98 4.21 3.50 19.49
N ASN A 99 3.01 3.98 19.76
CA ASN A 99 2.80 5.24 20.48
C ASN A 99 2.96 5.04 21.99
N PRO A 100 3.98 5.64 22.63
CA PRO A 100 4.21 5.49 24.07
C PRO A 100 3.03 5.91 24.96
N SER A 101 2.21 6.87 24.48
CA SER A 101 1.04 7.37 25.20
C SER A 101 -0.13 6.39 25.24
N ARG A 102 -0.07 5.27 24.49
CA ARG A 102 -1.14 4.27 24.37
C ARG A 102 -0.88 2.98 25.15
N LYS A 103 0.08 2.97 26.07
CA LYS A 103 0.44 1.76 26.85
C LYS A 103 -0.75 1.16 27.61
N GLU A 104 -1.62 1.99 28.16
CA GLU A 104 -2.82 1.56 28.87
C GLU A 104 -3.81 0.86 27.92
N ASP A 105 -4.04 1.43 26.74
CA ASP A 105 -4.90 0.83 25.71
C ASP A 105 -4.35 -0.53 25.25
N LEU A 106 -3.02 -0.64 25.06
CA LEU A 106 -2.35 -1.88 24.68
C LEU A 106 -2.63 -3.01 25.67
N SER A 107 -2.53 -2.71 26.96
CA SER A 107 -2.81 -3.68 28.03
C SER A 107 -4.29 -3.99 28.16
N LYS A 108 -5.14 -2.97 28.17
CA LYS A 108 -6.58 -3.08 28.35
C LYS A 108 -7.25 -3.92 27.27
N TYR A 109 -6.91 -3.68 26.00
CA TYR A 109 -7.52 -4.36 24.85
C TYR A 109 -6.64 -5.48 24.28
N ASN A 110 -5.52 -5.81 24.91
CA ASN A 110 -4.55 -6.81 24.46
C ASN A 110 -4.14 -6.58 22.99
N LEU A 111 -3.85 -5.31 22.64
CA LEU A 111 -3.52 -4.91 21.28
C LEU A 111 -2.13 -5.40 20.89
N LYS A 112 -1.99 -5.92 19.68
CA LYS A 112 -0.74 -6.49 19.15
C LYS A 112 -0.42 -5.94 17.77
N PRO A 113 0.86 -5.91 17.38
CA PRO A 113 1.25 -5.63 16.00
C PRO A 113 0.59 -6.68 15.08
N ARG A 114 -0.08 -6.20 14.02
CA ARG A 114 -0.80 -7.08 13.10
C ARG A 114 -0.28 -6.94 11.68
N SER A 115 -0.23 -8.07 10.95
CA SER A 115 0.17 -8.13 9.55
C SER A 115 -0.91 -7.53 8.64
N ILE A 116 -0.54 -7.17 7.42
CA ILE A 116 -1.49 -6.69 6.41
C ILE A 116 -2.58 -7.72 6.11
N SER A 117 -2.25 -9.02 6.12
CA SER A 117 -3.21 -10.11 5.90
C SER A 117 -4.30 -10.18 6.96
N PHE A 118 -4.00 -9.76 8.19
CA PHE A 118 -5.01 -9.65 9.25
C PHE A 118 -6.04 -8.56 8.90
N PHE A 119 -5.58 -7.37 8.49
CA PHE A 119 -6.48 -6.29 8.06
C PHE A 119 -7.26 -6.66 6.80
N GLN A 120 -6.66 -7.35 5.83
CA GLN A 120 -7.38 -7.85 4.64
C GLN A 120 -8.56 -8.75 5.04
N ARG A 121 -8.37 -9.63 6.03
CA ARG A 121 -9.46 -10.48 6.55
C ARG A 121 -10.56 -9.65 7.21
N LEU A 122 -10.22 -8.67 8.04
CA LEU A 122 -11.21 -7.78 8.65
C LEU A 122 -12.00 -7.00 7.60
N TYR A 123 -11.32 -6.44 6.58
CA TYR A 123 -11.99 -5.75 5.48
C TYR A 123 -13.00 -6.65 4.76
N LYS A 124 -12.66 -7.92 4.56
CA LYS A 124 -13.58 -8.90 3.96
C LYS A 124 -14.74 -9.25 4.89
N GLU A 125 -14.46 -9.51 6.16
CA GLU A 125 -15.43 -9.92 7.18
C GLU A 125 -16.48 -8.82 7.44
N TYR A 126 -16.00 -7.59 7.66
CA TYR A 126 -16.87 -6.42 7.91
C TYR A 126 -17.35 -5.73 6.64
N LYS A 127 -17.03 -6.28 5.44
CA LYS A 127 -17.40 -5.71 4.14
C LYS A 127 -16.96 -4.25 3.97
N TRP A 128 -15.83 -3.87 4.56
CA TRP A 128 -15.29 -2.53 4.39
C TRP A 128 -14.76 -2.34 2.98
N THR A 129 -14.98 -1.16 2.42
CA THR A 129 -14.47 -0.78 1.10
C THR A 129 -13.10 -0.13 1.22
N SER A 130 -12.24 -0.40 0.22
CA SER A 130 -10.96 0.31 0.05
C SER A 130 -11.08 1.21 -1.18
N PRO A 131 -10.54 2.44 -1.15
CA PRO A 131 -10.55 3.33 -2.30
C PRO A 131 -9.68 2.83 -3.47
N VAL A 132 -8.89 1.77 -3.27
CA VAL A 132 -8.11 1.15 -4.34
C VAL A 132 -9.03 0.27 -5.18
N LYS A 133 -9.40 0.75 -6.36
CA LYS A 133 -10.10 -0.08 -7.36
C LYS A 133 -9.09 -1.01 -8.03
N HIS A 134 -9.26 -2.32 -7.86
CA HIS A 134 -8.55 -3.29 -8.70
C HIS A 134 -9.11 -3.18 -10.12
N ARG A 135 -8.37 -2.53 -11.01
CA ARG A 135 -8.67 -2.62 -12.43
C ARG A 135 -8.30 -4.04 -12.88
N SER A 136 -9.28 -4.79 -13.38
CA SER A 136 -8.98 -5.97 -14.20
C SER A 136 -8.34 -5.43 -15.48
N HIS A 137 -7.02 -5.46 -15.55
CA HIS A 137 -6.33 -5.15 -16.79
C HIS A 137 -6.61 -6.29 -17.78
N LYS A 138 -7.54 -6.07 -18.72
CA LYS A 138 -7.34 -6.64 -20.05
C LYS A 138 -6.02 -6.03 -20.53
N ARG A 139 -4.99 -6.84 -20.66
CA ARG A 139 -3.75 -6.43 -21.30
C ARG A 139 -4.09 -6.09 -22.74
N ASP A 140 -4.21 -4.80 -23.05
CA ASP A 140 -4.14 -4.37 -24.43
C ASP A 140 -2.78 -4.77 -24.96
N SER A 141 -2.77 -5.47 -26.07
CA SER A 141 -1.57 -6.02 -26.71
C SER A 141 -0.68 -4.94 -27.36
N THR A 142 -0.99 -3.65 -27.20
CA THR A 142 -0.16 -2.55 -27.63
C THR A 142 1.05 -2.41 -26.72
N LEU A 143 2.20 -2.82 -27.22
CA LEU A 143 3.51 -2.59 -26.60
C LEU A 143 3.74 -1.07 -26.50
N HIS A 144 3.52 -0.50 -25.31
CA HIS A 144 3.96 0.84 -25.00
C HIS A 144 5.43 0.77 -24.60
N LEU A 145 6.31 1.34 -25.43
CA LEU A 145 7.71 1.53 -25.06
C LEU A 145 7.76 2.39 -23.80
N LEU A 146 8.24 1.81 -22.70
CA LEU A 146 8.50 2.55 -21.49
C LEU A 146 9.67 3.50 -21.75
N ARG A 147 9.47 4.80 -21.47
CA ARG A 147 10.58 5.76 -21.50
C ARG A 147 11.60 5.35 -20.43
N GLU A 148 12.85 5.37 -20.78
CA GLU A 148 13.94 5.21 -19.81
C GLU A 148 13.88 6.33 -18.77
N LYS A 149 14.13 5.97 -17.51
CA LYS A 149 14.22 6.92 -16.42
C LYS A 149 15.48 7.76 -16.53
N SER A 150 15.43 8.96 -16.02
CA SER A 150 16.62 9.80 -15.87
C SER A 150 17.65 9.11 -14.97
N PRO A 151 18.95 9.14 -15.31
CA PRO A 151 19.97 8.41 -14.58
C PRO A 151 20.30 9.01 -13.20
N ARG A 152 19.99 10.29 -12.96
CA ARG A 152 20.32 10.99 -11.71
C ARG A 152 19.17 11.88 -11.25
N ALA A 153 19.04 12.04 -9.92
CA ALA A 153 18.10 12.97 -9.30
C ALA A 153 18.32 14.41 -9.81
N GLY A 154 17.25 15.13 -10.03
CA GLY A 154 17.25 16.52 -10.51
C GLY A 154 17.49 16.70 -12.01
N MET A 155 17.75 15.63 -12.77
CA MET A 155 17.87 15.74 -14.24
C MET A 155 16.53 15.99 -14.91
N LEU A 156 15.48 15.37 -14.44
CA LEU A 156 14.12 15.57 -14.95
C LEU A 156 13.13 15.51 -13.81
N VAL A 157 12.37 16.56 -13.63
CA VAL A 157 11.30 16.64 -12.62
C VAL A 157 9.96 16.78 -13.32
N GLN A 158 9.03 15.86 -13.03
CA GLN A 158 7.66 15.93 -13.52
C GLN A 158 6.84 16.83 -12.62
N ILE A 159 6.08 17.76 -13.21
CA ILE A 159 5.18 18.64 -12.48
C ILE A 159 3.74 18.49 -12.98
N ASP A 160 2.79 18.61 -12.05
CA ASP A 160 1.37 18.54 -12.36
C ASP A 160 0.52 19.19 -11.26
N GLY A 161 -0.67 19.67 -11.65
CA GLY A 161 -1.71 20.15 -10.74
C GLY A 161 -2.82 19.12 -10.60
N THR A 162 -3.22 18.77 -9.37
CA THR A 162 -4.34 17.87 -9.15
C THR A 162 -5.38 18.48 -8.24
N PRO A 163 -6.57 18.90 -8.79
CA PRO A 163 -7.67 19.39 -8.00
C PRO A 163 -8.45 18.24 -7.35
N PHE A 164 -8.62 18.30 -6.02
CA PHE A 164 -9.33 17.27 -5.27
C PHE A 164 -10.01 17.84 -4.02
N ASP A 165 -11.03 17.17 -3.50
CA ASP A 165 -11.65 17.48 -2.19
C ASP A 165 -10.84 16.80 -1.09
N TRP A 166 -9.78 17.49 -0.65
CA TRP A 166 -8.83 16.97 0.34
C TRP A 166 -9.41 16.86 1.74
N PHE A 167 -10.35 17.74 2.08
CA PHE A 167 -10.97 17.83 3.40
C PHE A 167 -12.29 17.05 3.51
N GLY A 168 -12.85 16.55 2.39
CA GLY A 168 -14.12 15.84 2.36
C GLY A 168 -15.33 16.73 2.65
N ASN A 169 -15.23 18.03 2.42
CA ASN A 169 -16.27 19.03 2.69
C ASN A 169 -16.93 19.61 1.42
N GLY A 170 -16.66 19.03 0.25
CA GLY A 170 -17.16 19.49 -1.05
C GLY A 170 -16.32 20.60 -1.68
N GLN A 171 -15.35 21.19 -0.99
CA GLN A 171 -14.44 22.19 -1.55
C GLN A 171 -13.20 21.52 -2.14
N ARG A 172 -12.89 21.88 -3.38
CA ARG A 172 -11.71 21.37 -4.07
C ARG A 172 -10.58 22.38 -3.99
N PHE A 173 -9.39 21.89 -3.68
CA PHE A 173 -8.14 22.62 -3.74
C PHE A 173 -7.17 21.89 -4.64
N THR A 174 -6.27 22.62 -5.30
CA THR A 174 -5.29 22.03 -6.21
C THR A 174 -3.95 21.84 -5.52
N LEU A 175 -3.45 20.60 -5.51
CA LEU A 175 -2.06 20.30 -5.17
C LEU A 175 -1.21 20.43 -6.43
N HIS A 176 -0.27 21.38 -6.42
CA HIS A 176 0.83 21.48 -7.40
C HIS A 176 1.96 20.63 -6.87
N MET A 177 2.39 19.61 -7.60
CA MET A 177 3.37 18.63 -7.14
C MET A 177 4.51 18.47 -8.11
N ALA A 178 5.72 18.30 -7.59
CA ALA A 178 6.94 18.00 -8.33
C ALA A 178 7.50 16.65 -7.90
N VAL A 179 7.69 15.74 -8.84
CA VAL A 179 8.21 14.39 -8.62
C VAL A 179 9.44 14.16 -9.48
N ASP A 180 10.52 13.72 -8.86
CA ASP A 180 11.74 13.37 -9.56
C ASP A 180 11.61 12.08 -10.35
N ASP A 181 12.04 12.10 -11.59
CA ASP A 181 11.91 10.97 -12.50
C ASP A 181 12.86 9.81 -12.16
N ALA A 182 14.06 10.11 -11.68
CA ALA A 182 15.07 9.12 -11.37
C ALA A 182 14.74 8.35 -10.07
N THR A 183 14.48 9.09 -8.99
CA THR A 183 14.30 8.52 -7.65
C THR A 183 12.85 8.18 -7.33
N ASN A 184 11.89 8.80 -8.03
CA ASN A 184 10.47 8.84 -7.71
C ASN A 184 10.14 9.57 -6.39
N ASP A 185 11.03 10.39 -5.87
CA ASP A 185 10.76 11.18 -4.68
C ASP A 185 9.88 12.39 -5.01
N ILE A 186 9.02 12.77 -4.09
CA ILE A 186 8.31 14.05 -4.15
C ILE A 186 9.31 15.12 -3.70
N PHE A 187 9.68 16.03 -4.60
CA PHE A 187 10.62 17.09 -4.28
C PHE A 187 9.95 18.29 -3.60
N ALA A 188 8.72 18.61 -4.01
CA ALA A 188 7.93 19.68 -3.40
C ALA A 188 6.44 19.52 -3.72
N GLY A 189 5.60 20.17 -2.92
CA GLY A 189 4.20 20.35 -3.22
C GLY A 189 3.64 21.63 -2.60
N TRP A 190 2.61 22.20 -3.24
CA TRP A 190 1.94 23.39 -2.76
C TRP A 190 0.45 23.39 -3.08
N PHE A 191 -0.38 23.66 -2.09
CA PHE A 191 -1.84 23.71 -2.24
C PHE A 191 -2.32 25.14 -2.45
N THR A 192 -3.24 25.32 -3.39
CA THR A 192 -3.95 26.57 -3.64
C THR A 192 -5.44 26.28 -3.93
N LYS A 193 -6.26 27.33 -3.96
CA LYS A 193 -7.70 27.18 -4.28
C LYS A 193 -7.94 26.57 -5.65
N ASN A 194 -7.18 27.03 -6.65
CA ASN A 194 -7.31 26.59 -8.04
C ASN A 194 -5.91 26.34 -8.61
N GLU A 195 -5.84 25.62 -9.71
CA GLU A 195 -4.59 25.50 -10.47
C GLU A 195 -4.17 26.88 -11.00
N CYS A 196 -2.99 27.34 -10.65
CA CYS A 196 -2.54 28.69 -10.96
C CYS A 196 -1.01 28.81 -10.98
N MET A 197 -0.54 29.84 -11.67
CA MET A 197 0.88 30.20 -11.77
C MET A 197 1.53 30.37 -10.38
N TYR A 198 0.84 31.02 -9.44
CA TYR A 198 1.34 31.21 -8.07
C TYR A 198 1.67 29.89 -7.36
N GLY A 199 0.78 28.89 -7.49
CA GLY A 199 1.00 27.56 -6.90
C GLY A 199 2.24 26.87 -7.47
N TYR A 200 2.45 26.93 -8.77
CA TYR A 200 3.65 26.40 -9.41
C TYR A 200 4.91 27.16 -9.00
N CYS A 201 4.86 28.50 -8.90
CA CYS A 201 5.98 29.30 -8.42
C CYS A 201 6.38 28.94 -6.99
N LYS A 202 5.40 28.76 -6.08
CA LYS A 202 5.66 28.36 -4.70
C LYS A 202 6.24 26.95 -4.61
N MET A 203 5.71 26.01 -5.37
CA MET A 203 6.25 24.67 -5.46
C MET A 203 7.70 24.69 -5.98
N MET A 204 7.99 25.44 -7.06
CA MET A 204 9.35 25.58 -7.60
C MET A 204 10.31 26.25 -6.62
N GLU A 205 9.86 27.28 -5.91
CA GLU A 205 10.66 27.92 -4.85
C GLU A 205 11.11 26.92 -3.79
N LEU A 206 10.19 26.07 -3.33
CA LEU A 206 10.48 25.03 -2.34
C LEU A 206 11.41 23.95 -2.91
N LEU A 207 11.15 23.50 -4.14
CA LEU A 207 11.98 22.53 -4.83
C LEU A 207 13.43 23.02 -4.89
N ILE A 208 13.62 24.24 -5.39
CA ILE A 208 14.96 24.82 -5.57
C ILE A 208 15.67 24.98 -4.23
N LYS A 209 14.96 25.43 -3.20
CA LYS A 209 15.53 25.57 -1.85
C LYS A 209 15.98 24.25 -1.23
N LYS A 210 15.22 23.17 -1.45
CA LYS A 210 15.48 21.86 -0.84
C LYS A 210 16.44 20.98 -1.64
N LYS A 211 16.31 21.00 -2.95
CA LYS A 211 16.96 20.02 -3.86
C LYS A 211 17.90 20.65 -4.89
N GLY A 212 17.86 21.99 -5.03
CA GLY A 212 18.59 22.71 -6.06
C GLY A 212 17.79 22.89 -7.35
N ILE A 213 18.41 23.50 -8.34
CA ILE A 213 17.82 23.81 -9.65
C ILE A 213 17.84 22.52 -10.50
N PRO A 214 16.68 22.00 -10.96
CA PRO A 214 16.64 20.84 -11.85
C PRO A 214 17.14 21.22 -13.24
N LEU A 215 17.64 20.23 -14.00
CA LEU A 215 18.06 20.49 -15.38
C LEU A 215 16.86 20.69 -16.31
N ALA A 216 15.80 19.89 -16.13
CA ALA A 216 14.60 19.96 -16.96
C ALA A 216 13.33 19.73 -16.14
N ILE A 217 12.25 20.40 -16.57
CA ILE A 217 10.88 20.20 -16.08
C ILE A 217 10.06 19.53 -17.17
N TYR A 218 9.31 18.50 -16.79
CA TYR A 218 8.38 17.78 -17.65
C TYR A 218 6.93 18.09 -17.25
N SER A 219 6.17 18.74 -18.12
CA SER A 219 4.78 19.12 -17.88
C SER A 219 3.87 18.72 -19.04
N ASP A 220 2.56 18.89 -18.88
CA ASP A 220 1.64 18.89 -20.02
C ASP A 220 1.69 20.23 -20.79
N LYS A 221 0.81 20.33 -21.78
CA LYS A 221 0.67 21.55 -22.60
C LYS A 221 -0.37 22.52 -22.04
N HIS A 222 -0.60 22.53 -20.70
CA HIS A 222 -1.49 23.47 -20.07
C HIS A 222 -1.08 24.91 -20.38
N THR A 223 -2.03 25.82 -20.48
CA THR A 223 -1.79 27.22 -20.88
C THR A 223 -0.85 28.00 -19.98
N ILE A 224 -0.66 27.57 -18.75
CA ILE A 224 0.35 28.11 -17.82
C ILE A 224 1.77 27.86 -18.35
N PHE A 225 2.01 26.70 -18.97
CA PHE A 225 3.32 26.27 -19.41
C PHE A 225 3.58 26.55 -20.90
N LYS A 226 2.54 26.40 -21.73
CA LYS A 226 2.63 26.56 -23.17
C LYS A 226 1.50 27.41 -23.73
N SER A 227 1.83 28.53 -24.38
CA SER A 227 0.84 29.34 -25.09
C SER A 227 0.32 28.58 -26.32
N PRO A 228 -1.00 28.60 -26.58
CA PRO A 228 -1.57 28.10 -27.83
C PRO A 228 -1.00 28.80 -29.07
N GLU A 229 -0.67 30.08 -28.95
CA GLU A 229 -0.14 30.93 -30.01
C GLU A 229 1.37 30.79 -30.26
N GLY A 230 2.03 29.92 -29.49
CA GLY A 230 3.47 29.69 -29.58
C GLY A 230 4.36 30.72 -28.85
N ASN A 231 3.76 31.70 -28.19
CA ASN A 231 4.50 32.67 -27.38
C ASN A 231 5.05 32.01 -26.11
N ILE A 232 6.14 32.56 -25.58
CA ILE A 232 6.68 32.10 -24.29
C ILE A 232 5.75 32.55 -23.16
N THR A 233 5.39 31.64 -22.26
CA THR A 233 4.56 31.98 -21.09
C THR A 233 5.39 32.62 -19.98
N SER A 234 4.75 33.30 -19.03
CA SER A 234 5.47 33.86 -17.84
C SER A 234 6.21 32.77 -17.07
N PHE A 235 5.66 31.56 -16.98
CA PHE A 235 6.32 30.42 -16.38
C PHE A 235 7.55 29.99 -17.21
N GLY A 236 7.41 29.94 -18.52
CA GLY A 236 8.50 29.64 -19.43
C GLY A 236 9.65 30.66 -19.33
N VAL A 237 9.35 31.95 -19.26
CA VAL A 237 10.36 33.01 -19.04
C VAL A 237 11.11 32.81 -17.72
N MET A 238 10.39 32.40 -16.66
CA MET A 238 11.01 32.13 -15.36
C MET A 238 11.94 30.91 -15.45
N MET A 239 11.52 29.84 -16.10
CA MET A 239 12.36 28.64 -16.28
C MET A 239 13.59 28.94 -17.11
N ASP A 240 13.46 29.69 -18.20
CA ASP A 240 14.59 30.10 -19.04
C ASP A 240 15.65 30.91 -18.27
N LYS A 241 15.19 31.89 -17.46
CA LYS A 241 16.08 32.66 -16.58
C LYS A 241 16.83 31.83 -15.53
N LEU A 242 16.24 30.71 -15.13
CA LEU A 242 16.85 29.77 -14.18
C LEU A 242 17.72 28.71 -14.88
N GLY A 243 17.77 28.73 -16.22
CA GLY A 243 18.48 27.73 -17.02
C GLY A 243 17.83 26.34 -17.00
N ILE A 244 16.50 26.29 -16.77
CA ILE A 244 15.72 25.05 -16.69
C ILE A 244 15.06 24.79 -18.05
N GLU A 245 15.32 23.65 -18.64
CA GLU A 245 14.68 23.22 -19.89
C GLU A 245 13.21 22.82 -19.63
N MET A 246 12.29 23.27 -20.50
CA MET A 246 10.88 22.88 -20.48
C MET A 246 10.60 21.81 -21.52
N ILE A 247 10.22 20.61 -21.07
CA ILE A 247 9.85 19.48 -21.93
C ILE A 247 8.35 19.23 -21.80
N PHE A 248 7.64 19.14 -22.92
CA PHE A 248 6.19 18.95 -22.93
C PHE A 248 5.78 17.53 -23.30
N ALA A 249 4.91 16.95 -22.51
CA ALA A 249 4.31 15.65 -22.78
C ALA A 249 3.47 15.71 -24.08
N ASN A 250 3.72 14.77 -24.99
CA ASN A 250 2.92 14.64 -26.20
C ASN A 250 1.67 13.78 -25.99
N THR A 251 1.67 12.92 -24.95
CA THR A 251 0.55 12.05 -24.59
C THR A 251 0.35 12.04 -23.08
N SER A 252 -0.87 11.80 -22.60
CA SER A 252 -1.16 11.63 -21.17
C SER A 252 -0.40 10.47 -20.55
N GLN A 253 -0.17 9.40 -21.33
CA GLN A 253 0.59 8.21 -20.88
C GLN A 253 2.05 8.54 -20.53
N ALA A 254 2.63 9.55 -21.17
CA ALA A 254 3.99 10.00 -20.89
C ALA A 254 4.15 10.62 -19.48
N LYS A 255 3.05 11.00 -18.80
CA LYS A 255 3.00 11.53 -17.43
C LYS A 255 2.61 10.48 -16.38
N GLY A 256 2.64 9.20 -16.71
CA GLY A 256 2.18 8.10 -15.85
C GLY A 256 2.84 8.03 -14.46
N LEU A 257 4.03 8.63 -14.27
CA LEU A 257 4.66 8.73 -12.96
C LEU A 257 3.89 9.70 -12.07
N ILE A 258 3.77 10.97 -12.45
CA ILE A 258 3.11 11.98 -11.63
C ILE A 258 1.61 11.71 -11.45
N GLU A 259 0.93 11.15 -12.46
CA GLU A 259 -0.47 10.70 -12.33
C GLU A 259 -0.64 9.64 -11.24
N ARG A 260 0.31 8.70 -11.12
CA ARG A 260 0.32 7.70 -10.05
C ARG A 260 0.48 8.35 -8.68
N TYR A 261 1.34 9.35 -8.56
CA TYR A 261 1.54 10.09 -7.32
C TYR A 261 0.32 10.93 -6.95
N ASN A 262 -0.30 11.61 -7.91
CA ASN A 262 -1.57 12.30 -7.72
C ASN A 262 -2.65 11.35 -7.19
N GLY A 263 -2.82 10.20 -7.83
CA GLY A 263 -3.76 9.18 -7.36
C GLY A 263 -3.42 8.62 -5.96
N THR A 264 -2.15 8.55 -5.60
CA THR A 264 -1.72 8.13 -4.26
C THR A 264 -2.01 9.22 -3.23
N ALA A 265 -1.71 10.48 -3.53
CA ALA A 265 -2.03 11.63 -2.71
C ALA A 265 -3.54 11.71 -2.43
N GLN A 266 -4.39 11.62 -3.46
CA GLN A 266 -5.85 11.64 -3.33
C GLN A 266 -6.41 10.53 -2.41
N ARG A 267 -5.73 9.38 -2.31
CA ARG A 267 -6.15 8.28 -1.43
C ARG A 267 -5.60 8.39 -0.02
N ARG A 268 -4.43 9.00 0.19
CA ARG A 268 -3.74 9.02 1.48
C ARG A 268 -3.96 10.32 2.25
N LEU A 269 -3.78 11.47 1.61
CA LEU A 269 -3.80 12.77 2.29
C LEU A 269 -5.10 13.08 3.03
N PRO A 270 -6.31 12.75 2.55
CA PRO A 270 -7.52 12.97 3.33
C PRO A 270 -7.50 12.28 4.70
N ASN A 271 -6.89 11.11 4.80
CA ASN A 271 -6.76 10.40 6.08
C ASN A 271 -5.66 11.02 6.96
N ASP A 272 -4.57 11.50 6.35
CA ASP A 272 -3.51 12.20 7.09
C ASP A 272 -4.01 13.56 7.61
N ILE A 273 -4.85 14.27 6.85
CA ILE A 273 -5.54 15.49 7.30
C ILE A 273 -6.38 15.23 8.56
N ILE A 274 -7.15 14.15 8.57
CA ILE A 274 -7.92 13.72 9.76
C ILE A 274 -6.97 13.39 10.92
N ARG A 275 -5.94 12.60 10.65
CA ARG A 275 -4.96 12.11 11.63
C ARG A 275 -4.26 13.25 12.36
N PHE A 276 -3.76 14.23 11.60
CA PHE A 276 -3.00 15.37 12.11
C PHE A 276 -3.87 16.58 12.43
N LYS A 277 -5.21 16.46 12.31
CA LYS A 277 -6.19 17.50 12.61
C LYS A 277 -5.92 18.81 11.86
N ILE A 278 -5.51 18.69 10.60
CA ILE A 278 -5.24 19.85 9.73
C ILE A 278 -6.57 20.49 9.34
N LYS A 279 -6.69 21.80 9.52
CA LYS A 279 -7.96 22.51 9.38
C LYS A 279 -8.13 23.24 8.04
N ASP A 280 -7.03 23.67 7.45
CA ASP A 280 -7.00 24.48 6.23
C ASP A 280 -5.80 24.13 5.34
N TYR A 281 -5.79 24.68 4.13
CA TYR A 281 -4.73 24.42 3.17
C TYR A 281 -3.40 25.10 3.52
N ASP A 282 -3.39 26.14 4.36
CA ASP A 282 -2.15 26.78 4.81
C ASP A 282 -1.43 25.85 5.79
N GLN A 283 -2.13 25.28 6.77
CA GLN A 283 -1.60 24.24 7.65
C GLN A 283 -1.17 23.01 6.85
N LEU A 284 -1.95 22.63 5.81
CA LEU A 284 -1.62 21.50 4.94
C LEU A 284 -0.33 21.77 4.16
N ASN A 285 -0.08 22.98 3.69
CA ASN A 285 1.15 23.39 3.04
C ASN A 285 2.36 23.24 3.97
N ILE A 286 2.25 23.69 5.22
CA ILE A 286 3.31 23.54 6.21
C ILE A 286 3.59 22.06 6.48
N TRP A 287 2.53 21.31 6.79
CA TRP A 287 2.65 19.89 7.13
C TRP A 287 3.25 19.08 5.96
N PHE A 288 2.72 19.22 4.74
CA PHE A 288 3.17 18.49 3.57
C PHE A 288 4.67 18.70 3.30
N ASN A 289 5.13 19.94 3.39
CA ASN A 289 6.52 20.29 3.11
C ASN A 289 7.49 20.03 4.27
N THR A 290 7.00 19.64 5.44
CA THR A 290 7.84 19.17 6.55
C THR A 290 8.27 17.71 6.34
N PHE A 291 7.44 16.90 5.64
CA PHE A 291 7.67 15.46 5.45
C PHE A 291 8.13 15.10 4.02
N THR A 292 8.19 16.03 3.09
CA THR A 292 8.78 15.89 1.74
C THR A 292 10.11 16.65 1.67
#